data_afcb4a9322e057aea9980b4daafe04f8
#
_entry.id   afcb4a9322e057aea9980b4daafe04f8
#
_cell.length_a   1.000
_cell.length_b   1.000
_cell.length_c   1.000
_cell.angle_alpha   90.00
_cell.angle_beta   90.00
_cell.angle_gamma   90.00
#
_symmetry.space_group_name_H-M   'P 1'
#
loop_
_entity.id
_entity.type
_entity.pdbx_description
1 polymer ?
#
loop_
_entity_poly.entity_id
_entity_poly.type
_entity_poly.pdbx_seq_one_letter_code
_entity_poly.pdbx_strand_id
1 'polypeptide(L)'
;MELTSVEIRVLGCLVEKQMTTPDIYPLTLNSLITACNQTTNREPVVNYDTAMVTEAINHLRARHRLVRVVLSGAGSRVDKFKHVLDERLGLTPPETSLLAITLLRGPQTVNELKIRTERYHDFASHDAIEAVITRLCDPTLDADPSEAPIRSDAGMLRSATPVLGADNEERPPGYRRPWTGPLLERLPRQPGQKEPRVGQLLGGPIDLEALRYATAAPATSGEHTSSGQRERVAQLESTVRALQDQTAELRRDFDAFRSQFG
;
A
#
# COMPACT_ATOMS: atom_id res chain seq x y z
N MET A 1 8.66 -4.92 13.88
CA MET A 1 8.40 -3.71 13.09
C MET A 1 6.89 -3.62 12.99
N GLU A 2 6.32 -2.49 13.32
CA GLU A 2 4.86 -2.33 13.32
C GLU A 2 4.55 -1.00 12.64
N LEU A 3 3.99 -1.08 11.44
CA LEU A 3 3.66 0.07 10.61
C LEU A 3 2.21 0.48 10.84
N THR A 4 1.95 1.78 10.85
CA THR A 4 0.59 2.32 10.86
C THR A 4 -0.12 2.06 9.52
N SER A 5 -1.45 2.17 9.51
CA SER A 5 -2.25 2.00 8.27
C SER A 5 -1.85 2.99 7.17
N VAL A 6 -1.46 4.22 7.54
CA VAL A 6 -0.98 5.24 6.59
C VAL A 6 0.38 4.83 6.02
N GLU A 7 1.31 4.38 6.86
CA GLU A 7 2.64 3.91 6.44
C GLU A 7 2.54 2.68 5.52
N ILE A 8 1.65 1.74 5.83
CA ILE A 8 1.35 0.58 5.00
C ILE A 8 0.87 1.01 3.60
N ARG A 9 -0.09 1.95 3.55
CA ARG A 9 -0.62 2.47 2.30
C ARG A 9 0.46 3.18 1.47
N VAL A 10 1.25 4.06 2.09
CA VAL A 10 2.34 4.78 1.44
C VAL A 10 3.36 3.81 0.87
N LEU A 11 3.79 2.83 1.67
CA LEU A 11 4.76 1.83 1.25
C LEU A 11 4.23 0.96 0.10
N GLY A 12 3.00 0.47 0.22
CA GLY A 12 2.33 -0.30 -0.84
C GLY A 12 2.22 0.46 -2.15
N CYS A 13 1.90 1.78 -2.09
CA CYS A 13 1.86 2.64 -3.28
C CYS A 13 3.24 2.80 -3.93
N LEU A 14 4.29 2.98 -3.14
CA LEU A 14 5.65 3.09 -3.68
C LEU A 14 6.07 1.80 -4.39
N VAL A 15 5.82 0.63 -3.78
CA VAL A 15 6.11 -0.68 -4.39
C VAL A 15 5.31 -0.88 -5.67
N GLU A 16 4.00 -0.63 -5.64
CA GLU A 16 3.14 -0.72 -6.82
C GLU A 16 3.67 0.14 -7.98
N LYS A 17 3.98 1.42 -7.71
CA LYS A 17 4.37 2.35 -8.78
C LYS A 17 5.75 2.04 -9.33
N GLN A 18 6.66 1.50 -8.57
CA GLN A 18 7.92 1.00 -9.10
C GLN A 18 7.70 -0.12 -10.13
N MET A 19 6.77 -1.04 -9.87
CA MET A 19 6.50 -2.17 -10.75
C MET A 19 5.64 -1.81 -11.95
N THR A 20 4.64 -0.92 -11.78
CA THR A 20 3.63 -0.66 -12.82
C THR A 20 3.91 0.57 -13.66
N THR A 21 4.66 1.53 -13.15
CA THR A 21 4.96 2.81 -13.82
C THR A 21 6.40 3.26 -13.54
N PRO A 22 7.41 2.46 -13.94
CA PRO A 22 8.82 2.75 -13.63
C PRO A 22 9.30 4.09 -14.22
N ASP A 23 8.75 4.53 -15.36
CA ASP A 23 9.14 5.79 -16.03
C ASP A 23 8.87 7.04 -15.16
N ILE A 24 7.86 7.00 -14.32
CA ILE A 24 7.52 8.11 -13.42
C ILE A 24 8.00 7.91 -11.98
N TYR A 25 8.64 6.78 -11.70
CA TYR A 25 9.23 6.45 -10.41
C TYR A 25 10.70 6.92 -10.34
N PRO A 26 11.20 7.46 -9.23
CA PRO A 26 10.57 7.68 -7.91
C PRO A 26 9.50 8.78 -7.88
N LEU A 27 8.57 8.69 -6.91
CA LEU A 27 7.40 9.57 -6.83
C LEU A 27 7.68 10.87 -6.08
N THR A 28 7.10 11.98 -6.56
CA THR A 28 6.98 13.22 -5.78
C THR A 28 5.92 13.04 -4.67
N LEU A 29 5.91 13.93 -3.67
CA LEU A 29 4.90 13.92 -2.61
C LEU A 29 3.47 13.97 -3.18
N ASN A 30 3.21 14.86 -4.12
CA ASN A 30 1.88 15.01 -4.73
C ASN A 30 1.45 13.75 -5.50
N SER A 31 2.37 13.15 -6.27
CA SER A 31 2.10 11.89 -6.97
C SER A 31 1.81 10.74 -5.99
N LEU A 32 2.49 10.73 -4.86
CA LEU A 32 2.28 9.72 -3.82
C LEU A 32 0.94 9.90 -3.10
N ILE A 33 0.54 11.13 -2.75
CA ILE A 33 -0.78 11.44 -2.19
C ILE A 33 -1.88 10.97 -3.16
N THR A 34 -1.74 11.31 -4.44
CA THR A 34 -2.68 10.85 -5.49
C THR A 34 -2.73 9.32 -5.56
N ALA A 35 -1.58 8.64 -5.49
CA ALA A 35 -1.52 7.17 -5.50
C ALA A 35 -2.17 6.55 -4.26
N CYS A 36 -2.03 7.14 -3.07
CA CYS A 36 -2.67 6.68 -1.83
C CYS A 36 -4.20 6.77 -1.90
N ASN A 37 -4.72 7.85 -2.49
CA ASN A 37 -6.13 8.20 -2.54
C ASN A 37 -6.87 7.66 -3.78
N GLN A 38 -6.23 6.79 -4.58
CA GLN A 38 -6.90 6.15 -5.71
C GLN A 38 -8.14 5.37 -5.24
N THR A 39 -9.21 5.41 -6.02
CA THR A 39 -10.46 4.69 -5.73
C THR A 39 -10.43 3.25 -6.21
N THR A 40 -9.48 2.89 -7.08
CA THR A 40 -9.30 1.54 -7.60
C THR A 40 -8.03 0.91 -7.04
N ASN A 41 -8.04 -0.40 -6.89
CA ASN A 41 -6.90 -1.19 -6.37
C ASN A 41 -6.47 -0.81 -4.94
N ARG A 42 -7.38 -0.27 -4.14
CA ARG A 42 -7.20 0.13 -2.74
C ARG A 42 -8.33 -0.39 -1.89
N GLU A 43 -7.99 -0.96 -0.74
CA GLU A 43 -8.96 -1.40 0.24
C GLU A 43 -8.38 -1.16 1.65
N PRO A 44 -9.04 -0.33 2.46
CA PRO A 44 -10.16 0.55 2.11
C PRO A 44 -9.75 1.71 1.19
N VAL A 45 -10.72 2.34 0.55
CA VAL A 45 -10.51 3.64 -0.12
C VAL A 45 -10.35 4.70 0.97
N VAL A 46 -9.34 5.56 0.82
CA VAL A 46 -8.98 6.58 1.82
C VAL A 46 -8.86 7.96 1.17
N ASN A 47 -8.84 8.98 2.01
CA ASN A 47 -8.57 10.36 1.59
C ASN A 47 -7.54 10.97 2.54
N TYR A 48 -6.27 10.63 2.34
CA TYR A 48 -5.16 11.16 3.14
C TYR A 48 -4.76 12.53 2.65
N ASP A 49 -4.51 13.43 3.59
CA ASP A 49 -3.99 14.76 3.31
C ASP A 49 -2.45 14.77 3.23
N THR A 50 -1.91 15.94 2.91
CA THR A 50 -0.47 16.15 2.77
C THR A 50 0.28 15.91 4.09
N ALA A 51 -0.29 16.29 5.22
CA ALA A 51 0.36 16.17 6.53
C ALA A 51 0.50 14.68 6.90
N MET A 52 -0.56 13.89 6.77
CA MET A 52 -0.57 12.44 7.05
C MET A 52 0.47 11.70 6.21
N VAL A 53 0.53 11.96 4.90
CA VAL A 53 1.47 11.28 4.00
C VAL A 53 2.90 11.72 4.28
N THR A 54 3.14 13.00 4.59
CA THR A 54 4.47 13.50 4.94
C THR A 54 4.99 12.89 6.23
N GLU A 55 4.15 12.79 7.26
CA GLU A 55 4.49 12.15 8.52
C GLU A 55 4.84 10.67 8.30
N ALA A 56 4.01 9.94 7.57
CA ALA A 56 4.26 8.54 7.23
C ALA A 56 5.59 8.35 6.49
N ILE A 57 5.90 9.20 5.51
CA ILE A 57 7.19 9.17 4.80
C ILE A 57 8.34 9.40 5.78
N ASN A 58 8.23 10.38 6.68
CA ASN A 58 9.28 10.68 7.66
C ASN A 58 9.52 9.50 8.61
N HIS A 59 8.49 8.83 9.09
CA HIS A 59 8.61 7.64 9.91
C HIS A 59 9.21 6.46 9.12
N LEU A 60 8.74 6.22 7.90
CA LEU A 60 9.29 5.18 7.03
C LEU A 60 10.77 5.40 6.70
N ARG A 61 11.22 6.66 6.62
CA ARG A 61 12.64 7.02 6.42
C ARG A 61 13.46 6.89 7.70
N ALA A 62 13.05 7.60 8.74
CA ALA A 62 13.88 7.77 9.94
C ALA A 62 13.83 6.56 10.86
N ARG A 63 12.65 5.98 11.08
CA ARG A 63 12.40 4.92 12.03
C ARG A 63 12.57 3.53 11.42
N HIS A 64 11.94 3.31 10.26
CA HIS A 64 11.89 1.98 9.63
C HIS A 64 12.97 1.79 8.56
N ARG A 65 13.49 2.87 7.99
CA ARG A 65 14.48 2.88 6.91
C ARG A 65 14.02 2.12 5.67
N LEU A 66 12.71 2.18 5.38
CA LEU A 66 12.06 1.54 4.24
C LEU A 66 11.86 2.46 3.04
N VAL A 67 12.11 3.77 3.20
CA VAL A 67 12.01 4.79 2.15
C VAL A 67 13.28 5.61 2.11
N ARG A 68 13.72 5.94 0.90
CA ARG A 68 14.83 6.90 0.63
C ARG A 68 14.31 8.08 -0.18
N VAL A 69 14.92 9.26 0.07
CA VAL A 69 14.77 10.43 -0.81
C VAL A 69 15.79 10.32 -1.93
N VAL A 70 15.34 10.52 -3.14
CA VAL A 70 16.19 10.67 -4.31
C VAL A 70 16.18 12.14 -4.69
N LEU A 71 17.33 12.77 -4.55
CA LEU A 71 17.52 14.15 -5.01
C LEU A 71 17.53 14.11 -6.54
N SER A 72 16.64 14.81 -7.16
CA SER A 72 16.70 15.01 -8.61
C SER A 72 17.93 15.86 -8.93
N GLY A 73 18.68 15.51 -9.99
CA GLY A 73 19.94 16.16 -10.36
C GLY A 73 19.85 17.67 -10.51
N ALA A 74 20.95 18.33 -10.83
CA ALA A 74 21.09 19.79 -10.93
C ALA A 74 19.94 20.44 -11.71
N GLY A 75 19.03 21.13 -10.98
CA GLY A 75 17.87 21.85 -11.53
C GLY A 75 16.50 21.44 -11.00
N SER A 76 16.33 20.29 -10.37
CA SER A 76 15.06 19.91 -9.73
C SER A 76 15.11 20.18 -8.22
N ARG A 77 14.14 20.97 -7.74
CA ARG A 77 14.00 21.32 -6.31
C ARG A 77 12.99 20.43 -5.58
N VAL A 78 12.50 19.37 -6.22
CA VAL A 78 11.41 18.57 -5.66
C VAL A 78 11.96 17.21 -5.25
N ASP A 79 11.82 16.89 -3.97
CA ASP A 79 12.15 15.58 -3.41
C ASP A 79 11.29 14.51 -4.04
N LYS A 80 11.93 13.38 -4.40
CA LYS A 80 11.27 12.16 -4.84
C LYS A 80 11.54 11.03 -3.86
N PHE A 81 10.59 10.15 -3.71
CA PHE A 81 10.62 9.06 -2.74
C PHE A 81 10.63 7.71 -3.44
N LYS A 82 11.52 6.83 -2.98
CA LYS A 82 11.54 5.41 -3.39
C LYS A 82 11.51 4.50 -2.17
N HIS A 83 10.87 3.35 -2.27
CA HIS A 83 11.02 2.31 -1.27
C HIS A 83 12.37 1.59 -1.40
N VAL A 84 12.76 0.93 -0.34
CA VAL A 84 13.89 0.00 -0.27
C VAL A 84 13.48 -1.24 0.52
N LEU A 85 12.21 -1.62 0.40
CA LEU A 85 11.60 -2.73 1.11
C LEU A 85 12.27 -4.06 0.75
N ASP A 86 12.46 -4.30 -0.52
CA ASP A 86 13.12 -5.46 -1.10
C ASP A 86 14.57 -5.59 -0.59
N GLU A 87 15.35 -4.50 -0.66
CA GLU A 87 16.72 -4.45 -0.12
C GLU A 87 16.75 -4.75 1.40
N ARG A 88 15.80 -4.17 2.15
CA ARG A 88 15.77 -4.24 3.63
C ARG A 88 15.26 -5.56 4.17
N LEU A 89 14.32 -6.18 3.49
CA LEU A 89 13.74 -7.44 3.90
C LEU A 89 14.30 -8.64 3.13
N GLY A 90 15.12 -8.41 2.12
CA GLY A 90 15.72 -9.44 1.28
C GLY A 90 14.68 -10.17 0.44
N LEU A 91 13.79 -9.41 -0.21
CA LEU A 91 12.70 -9.96 -1.00
C LEU A 91 13.06 -10.13 -2.47
N THR A 92 12.61 -11.21 -3.05
CA THR A 92 12.61 -11.41 -4.51
C THR A 92 11.45 -10.64 -5.16
N PRO A 93 11.46 -10.40 -6.49
CA PRO A 93 10.35 -9.76 -7.19
C PRO A 93 8.99 -10.44 -6.97
N PRO A 94 8.85 -11.80 -7.04
CA PRO A 94 7.61 -12.49 -6.71
C PRO A 94 7.11 -12.19 -5.28
N GLU A 95 8.00 -12.22 -4.29
CA GLU A 95 7.66 -11.94 -2.89
C GLU A 95 7.22 -10.48 -2.70
N THR A 96 7.92 -9.55 -3.34
CA THR A 96 7.59 -8.12 -3.30
C THR A 96 6.22 -7.85 -3.93
N SER A 97 5.87 -8.56 -5.02
CA SER A 97 4.56 -8.45 -5.68
C SER A 97 3.40 -8.88 -4.79
N LEU A 98 3.54 -10.00 -4.08
CA LEU A 98 2.54 -10.50 -3.13
C LEU A 98 2.36 -9.52 -1.96
N LEU A 99 3.48 -9.04 -1.43
CA LEU A 99 3.44 -8.09 -0.33
C LEU A 99 2.78 -6.79 -0.75
N ALA A 100 3.05 -6.28 -1.96
CA ALA A 100 2.41 -5.06 -2.48
C ALA A 100 0.87 -5.17 -2.51
N ILE A 101 0.33 -6.30 -2.96
CA ILE A 101 -1.13 -6.51 -3.01
C ILE A 101 -1.71 -6.53 -1.59
N THR A 102 -1.10 -7.26 -0.67
CA THR A 102 -1.61 -7.34 0.71
C THR A 102 -1.49 -6.02 1.47
N LEU A 103 -0.48 -5.19 1.20
CA LEU A 103 -0.34 -3.84 1.73
C LEU A 103 -1.43 -2.88 1.23
N LEU A 104 -1.87 -3.03 -0.02
CA LEU A 104 -2.85 -2.14 -0.65
C LEU A 104 -4.29 -2.56 -0.44
N ARG A 105 -4.54 -3.86 -0.28
CA ARG A 105 -5.88 -4.45 -0.28
C ARG A 105 -6.23 -5.27 0.97
N GLY A 106 -5.27 -5.37 1.92
CA GLY A 106 -5.47 -6.23 3.09
C GLY A 106 -5.47 -7.73 2.74
N PRO A 107 -6.06 -8.58 3.58
CA PRO A 107 -6.04 -10.03 3.39
C PRO A 107 -6.76 -10.50 2.13
N GLN A 108 -6.11 -11.37 1.35
CA GLN A 108 -6.56 -11.87 0.06
C GLN A 108 -6.56 -13.41 0.03
N THR A 109 -7.45 -14.01 -0.76
CA THR A 109 -7.32 -15.45 -1.09
C THR A 109 -6.17 -15.68 -2.06
N VAL A 110 -5.68 -16.92 -2.18
CA VAL A 110 -4.58 -17.24 -3.12
C VAL A 110 -4.97 -16.96 -4.56
N ASN A 111 -6.22 -17.25 -4.93
CA ASN A 111 -6.74 -16.94 -6.26
C ASN A 111 -6.80 -15.43 -6.52
N GLU A 112 -7.23 -14.63 -5.54
CA GLU A 112 -7.21 -13.17 -5.63
C GLU A 112 -5.78 -12.64 -5.78
N LEU A 113 -4.83 -13.19 -5.02
CA LEU A 113 -3.41 -12.82 -5.13
C LEU A 113 -2.88 -13.14 -6.52
N LYS A 114 -3.13 -14.34 -7.06
CA LYS A 114 -2.68 -14.75 -8.39
C LYS A 114 -3.15 -13.76 -9.46
N ILE A 115 -4.44 -13.48 -9.52
CA ILE A 115 -5.02 -12.57 -10.52
C ILE A 115 -4.48 -11.14 -10.37
N ARG A 116 -4.34 -10.66 -9.13
CA ARG A 116 -3.96 -9.28 -8.85
C ARG A 116 -2.47 -9.00 -9.00
N THR A 117 -1.63 -10.04 -8.92
CA THR A 117 -0.18 -9.93 -9.12
C THR A 117 0.25 -10.00 -10.58
N GLU A 118 -0.59 -10.45 -11.53
CA GLU A 118 -0.24 -10.59 -12.95
C GLU A 118 0.42 -9.32 -13.55
N ARG A 119 0.05 -8.13 -13.08
CA ARG A 119 0.64 -6.85 -13.52
C ARG A 119 2.01 -6.55 -12.92
N TYR A 120 2.42 -7.27 -11.89
CA TYR A 120 3.69 -7.08 -11.17
C TYR A 120 4.64 -8.24 -11.42
N HIS A 121 4.11 -9.45 -11.33
CA HIS A 121 4.78 -10.71 -11.56
C HIS A 121 3.75 -11.77 -11.96
N ASP A 122 3.98 -12.43 -13.08
CA ASP A 122 3.11 -13.51 -13.58
C ASP A 122 3.59 -14.87 -13.03
N PHE A 123 2.80 -15.43 -12.11
CA PHE A 123 3.09 -16.73 -11.53
C PHE A 123 2.66 -17.86 -12.50
N ALA A 124 3.62 -18.70 -12.89
CA ALA A 124 3.41 -19.77 -13.84
C ALA A 124 2.30 -20.78 -13.43
N SER A 125 2.12 -21.00 -12.12
CA SER A 125 1.13 -21.93 -11.59
C SER A 125 0.60 -21.52 -10.22
N HIS A 126 -0.47 -22.19 -9.78
CA HIS A 126 -0.98 -22.05 -8.41
C HIS A 126 0.05 -22.52 -7.38
N ASP A 127 0.78 -23.60 -7.67
CA ASP A 127 1.80 -24.12 -6.77
C ASP A 127 3.00 -23.18 -6.62
N ALA A 128 3.34 -22.44 -7.69
CA ALA A 128 4.41 -21.44 -7.63
C ALA A 128 4.07 -20.30 -6.66
N ILE A 129 2.86 -19.75 -6.71
CA ILE A 129 2.43 -18.70 -5.77
C ILE A 129 2.30 -19.26 -4.34
N GLU A 130 1.79 -20.48 -4.16
CA GLU A 130 1.68 -21.16 -2.86
C GLU A 130 3.05 -21.35 -2.21
N ALA A 131 4.06 -21.74 -2.99
CA ALA A 131 5.44 -21.89 -2.51
C ALA A 131 6.00 -20.55 -1.99
N VAL A 132 5.75 -19.46 -2.71
CA VAL A 132 6.21 -18.12 -2.28
C VAL A 132 5.47 -17.65 -1.02
N ILE A 133 4.16 -17.84 -0.94
CA ILE A 133 3.36 -17.53 0.26
C ILE A 133 3.90 -18.32 1.46
N THR A 134 4.17 -19.60 1.28
CA THR A 134 4.65 -20.47 2.36
C THR A 134 6.00 -19.98 2.91
N ARG A 135 6.93 -19.58 2.04
CA ARG A 135 8.21 -18.98 2.46
C ARG A 135 8.05 -17.64 3.17
N LEU A 136 7.10 -16.82 2.77
CA LEU A 136 6.81 -15.55 3.45
C LEU A 136 6.11 -15.73 4.80
N CYS A 137 5.38 -16.84 4.98
CA CYS A 137 4.76 -17.20 6.25
C CYS A 137 5.75 -17.88 7.21
N ASP A 138 6.72 -18.62 6.67
CA ASP A 138 7.72 -19.32 7.47
C ASP A 138 9.14 -19.07 6.93
N PRO A 139 9.83 -18.05 7.46
CA PRO A 139 11.19 -17.71 7.02
C PRO A 139 12.24 -18.79 7.36
N THR A 140 11.91 -19.76 8.20
CA THR A 140 12.85 -20.86 8.53
C THR A 140 13.07 -21.79 7.34
N LEU A 141 12.14 -21.81 6.38
CA LEU A 141 12.27 -22.59 5.14
C LEU A 141 13.36 -22.05 4.19
N ASP A 142 13.84 -20.83 4.41
CA ASP A 142 14.96 -20.24 3.67
C ASP A 142 16.32 -20.54 4.35
N ALA A 143 16.32 -21.11 5.56
CA ALA A 143 17.54 -21.45 6.28
C ALA A 143 18.15 -22.73 5.71
N ASP A 144 19.45 -22.70 5.37
CA ASP A 144 20.19 -23.90 5.03
C ASP A 144 20.26 -24.81 6.26
N PRO A 145 19.72 -26.05 6.21
CA PRO A 145 19.73 -26.95 7.35
C PRO A 145 21.14 -27.34 7.84
N SER A 146 22.18 -27.05 7.06
CA SER A 146 23.57 -27.33 7.41
C SER A 146 24.28 -26.30 8.29
N GLU A 147 23.64 -25.12 8.51
CA GLU A 147 24.27 -24.04 9.27
C GLU A 147 23.61 -23.85 10.64
N ALA A 148 24.35 -24.22 11.70
CA ALA A 148 24.01 -23.91 13.09
C ALA A 148 23.81 -22.38 13.28
N PRO A 149 22.88 -21.92 14.13
CA PRO A 149 22.66 -20.49 14.37
C PRO A 149 23.93 -19.88 14.96
N ILE A 150 24.55 -18.99 14.21
CA ILE A 150 25.63 -18.16 14.75
C ILE A 150 24.99 -17.21 15.76
N ARG A 151 25.22 -17.46 17.04
CA ARG A 151 24.95 -16.51 18.11
C ARG A 151 25.75 -15.25 17.84
N SER A 152 25.13 -14.20 17.39
CA SER A 152 25.75 -12.89 17.27
C SER A 152 25.73 -12.21 18.63
N ASP A 153 26.82 -12.36 19.38
CA ASP A 153 27.18 -11.37 20.36
C ASP A 153 27.64 -10.11 19.62
N ALA A 154 27.03 -9.00 20.02
CA ALA A 154 27.45 -7.62 19.80
C ALA A 154 27.62 -7.10 18.35
N GLY A 155 26.66 -6.34 17.89
CA GLY A 155 26.89 -4.99 17.35
C GLY A 155 27.95 -4.79 16.27
N MET A 156 27.85 -5.46 15.11
CA MET A 156 28.47 -4.96 13.90
C MET A 156 27.64 -5.36 12.69
N LEU A 157 27.01 -4.36 12.05
CA LEU A 157 26.47 -4.47 10.69
C LEU A 157 27.65 -4.84 9.77
N ARG A 158 27.85 -6.12 9.48
CA ARG A 158 28.70 -6.51 8.37
C ARG A 158 27.96 -6.22 7.08
N SER A 159 28.37 -5.17 6.43
CA SER A 159 28.08 -4.82 5.06
C SER A 159 28.68 -5.88 4.13
N ALA A 160 27.90 -6.86 3.74
CA ALA A 160 28.08 -7.67 2.53
C ALA A 160 26.93 -8.69 2.39
N THR A 161 25.67 -8.26 2.47
CA THR A 161 24.60 -9.03 1.85
C THR A 161 24.66 -8.74 0.36
N PRO A 162 24.77 -9.74 -0.54
CA PRO A 162 24.62 -9.50 -1.95
C PRO A 162 23.28 -8.82 -2.15
N VAL A 163 23.28 -7.66 -2.77
CA VAL A 163 22.03 -7.00 -3.19
C VAL A 163 21.43 -7.94 -4.22
N LEU A 164 20.23 -8.46 -3.95
CA LEU A 164 19.46 -9.17 -4.96
C LEU A 164 19.25 -8.17 -6.12
N GLY A 165 19.81 -8.49 -7.29
CA GLY A 165 19.57 -7.72 -8.50
C GLY A 165 18.08 -7.75 -8.81
N ALA A 166 17.58 -6.67 -9.41
CA ALA A 166 16.16 -6.55 -9.79
C ALA A 166 15.66 -7.70 -10.69
N ASP A 167 16.56 -8.46 -11.28
CA ASP A 167 16.29 -9.53 -12.25
C ASP A 167 16.38 -10.95 -11.64
N ASN A 168 16.73 -11.07 -10.36
CA ASN A 168 16.87 -12.39 -9.72
C ASN A 168 15.55 -12.88 -9.13
N GLU A 169 14.86 -13.75 -9.85
CA GLU A 169 13.65 -14.45 -9.35
C GLU A 169 13.97 -15.45 -8.24
N GLU A 170 15.20 -15.98 -8.21
CA GLU A 170 15.67 -16.95 -7.21
C GLU A 170 16.82 -16.37 -6.37
N ARG A 171 16.86 -16.78 -5.12
CA ARG A 171 17.96 -16.42 -4.22
C ARG A 171 19.20 -17.23 -4.54
N PRO A 172 20.40 -16.61 -4.54
CA PRO A 172 21.64 -17.35 -4.67
C PRO A 172 21.82 -18.31 -3.48
N PRO A 173 22.46 -19.46 -3.69
CA PRO A 173 22.80 -20.39 -2.60
C PRO A 173 23.54 -19.66 -1.46
N GLY A 174 23.14 -19.93 -0.21
CA GLY A 174 23.72 -19.29 0.97
C GLY A 174 23.24 -17.85 1.26
N TYR A 175 22.26 -17.34 0.51
CA TYR A 175 21.68 -16.04 0.80
C TYR A 175 20.87 -16.08 2.09
N ARG A 176 21.20 -15.22 3.04
CA ARG A 176 20.44 -15.04 4.27
C ARG A 176 19.58 -13.79 4.17
N ARG A 177 18.29 -13.98 4.40
CA ARG A 177 17.35 -12.85 4.47
C ARG A 177 17.72 -11.96 5.67
N PRO A 178 17.84 -10.61 5.47
CA PRO A 178 18.06 -9.68 6.59
C PRO A 178 16.93 -9.67 7.61
N TRP A 179 15.70 -9.98 7.17
CA TRP A 179 14.52 -10.08 8.01
C TRP A 179 14.21 -11.55 8.32
N THR A 180 14.10 -11.89 9.60
CA THR A 180 13.94 -13.27 10.08
C THR A 180 12.52 -13.61 10.56
N GLY A 181 11.62 -12.62 10.63
CA GLY A 181 10.22 -12.85 11.03
C GLY A 181 9.31 -13.19 9.84
N PRO A 182 8.13 -13.76 10.09
CA PRO A 182 7.12 -13.92 9.05
C PRO A 182 6.66 -12.56 8.52
N LEU A 183 6.39 -12.48 7.22
CA LEU A 183 5.88 -11.28 6.55
C LEU A 183 4.42 -11.43 6.15
N LEU A 184 3.98 -12.66 5.97
CA LEU A 184 2.58 -13.02 5.72
C LEU A 184 2.09 -14.02 6.77
N GLU A 185 0.78 -14.05 6.95
CA GLU A 185 0.08 -15.03 7.79
C GLU A 185 -1.13 -15.59 7.04
N ARG A 186 -1.32 -16.91 7.15
CA ARG A 186 -2.54 -17.59 6.67
C ARG A 186 -3.61 -17.47 7.74
N LEU A 187 -4.67 -16.78 7.42
CA LEU A 187 -5.78 -16.57 8.34
C LEU A 187 -6.74 -17.75 8.31
N PRO A 188 -7.31 -18.13 9.45
CA PRO A 188 -8.33 -19.15 9.51
C PRO A 188 -9.55 -18.71 8.67
N ARG A 189 -10.16 -19.70 8.00
CA ARG A 189 -11.37 -19.46 7.20
C ARG A 189 -12.49 -18.91 8.09
N GLN A 190 -13.01 -17.75 7.75
CA GLN A 190 -14.11 -17.13 8.48
C GLN A 190 -15.47 -17.73 8.04
N PRO A 191 -16.50 -17.68 8.91
CA PRO A 191 -17.86 -18.08 8.53
C PRO A 191 -18.32 -17.34 7.27
N GLY A 192 -18.85 -18.09 6.28
CA GLY A 192 -19.28 -17.54 5.00
C GLY A 192 -18.18 -17.39 3.93
N GLN A 193 -16.91 -17.57 4.27
CA GLN A 193 -15.81 -17.57 3.30
C GLN A 193 -15.58 -18.98 2.73
N LYS A 194 -15.33 -19.06 1.43
CA LYS A 194 -15.02 -20.33 0.75
C LYS A 194 -13.57 -20.76 0.96
N GLU A 195 -12.64 -19.82 1.03
CA GLU A 195 -11.20 -20.04 1.09
C GLU A 195 -10.56 -19.24 2.22
N PRO A 196 -9.45 -19.75 2.80
CA PRO A 196 -8.63 -18.97 3.73
C PRO A 196 -8.01 -17.77 3.02
N ARG A 197 -7.67 -16.72 3.78
CA ARG A 197 -7.00 -15.53 3.28
C ARG A 197 -5.56 -15.47 3.79
N VAL A 198 -4.75 -14.74 3.09
CA VAL A 198 -3.36 -14.44 3.46
C VAL A 198 -3.25 -12.93 3.67
N GLY A 199 -2.74 -12.51 4.82
CA GLY A 199 -2.56 -11.11 5.17
C GLY A 199 -1.11 -10.79 5.53
N GLN A 200 -0.72 -9.52 5.45
CA GLN A 200 0.62 -9.05 5.78
C GLN A 200 0.75 -8.76 7.29
N LEU A 201 1.95 -8.93 7.84
CA LEU A 201 2.28 -8.73 9.25
C LEU A 201 3.14 -7.48 9.51
N LEU A 202 3.39 -6.64 8.51
CA LEU A 202 4.15 -5.41 8.70
C LEU A 202 3.42 -4.38 9.59
N GLY A 203 2.11 -4.48 9.68
CA GLY A 203 1.27 -3.69 10.59
C GLY A 203 1.02 -4.33 11.95
N GLY A 204 1.77 -5.37 12.31
CA GLY A 204 1.53 -6.16 13.50
C GLY A 204 0.57 -7.32 13.29
N PRO A 205 0.14 -8.00 14.37
CA PRO A 205 -0.83 -9.09 14.32
C PRO A 205 -2.14 -8.66 13.67
N ILE A 206 -2.74 -9.56 12.89
CA ILE A 206 -3.99 -9.28 12.20
C ILE A 206 -5.16 -9.46 13.16
N ASP A 207 -5.96 -8.41 13.36
CA ASP A 207 -7.17 -8.45 14.17
C ASP A 207 -8.29 -9.20 13.41
N LEU A 208 -8.48 -10.46 13.79
CA LEU A 208 -9.50 -11.33 13.20
C LEU A 208 -10.93 -10.89 13.54
N GLU A 209 -11.14 -10.21 14.65
CA GLU A 209 -12.47 -9.69 15.01
C GLU A 209 -12.82 -8.48 14.15
N ALA A 210 -11.90 -7.53 13.99
CA ALA A 210 -12.09 -6.40 13.08
C ALA A 210 -12.35 -6.87 11.65
N LEU A 211 -11.65 -7.92 11.18
CA LEU A 211 -11.91 -8.53 9.87
C LEU A 211 -13.30 -9.16 9.76
N ARG A 212 -13.81 -9.79 10.82
CA ARG A 212 -15.17 -10.33 10.85
C ARG A 212 -16.20 -9.24 10.73
N TYR A 213 -16.04 -8.13 11.42
CA TYR A 213 -16.93 -6.98 11.32
C TYR A 213 -16.87 -6.33 9.94
N ALA A 214 -15.68 -6.21 9.34
CA ALA A 214 -15.51 -5.67 8.00
C ALA A 214 -16.13 -6.57 6.90
N THR A 215 -16.10 -7.91 7.10
CA THR A 215 -16.72 -8.87 6.16
C THR A 215 -18.18 -9.18 6.47
N ALA A 216 -18.63 -8.98 7.72
CA ALA A 216 -20.03 -9.13 8.15
C ALA A 216 -20.86 -7.86 7.89
N ALA A 217 -20.23 -6.72 7.72
CA ALA A 217 -20.89 -5.61 7.04
C ALA A 217 -21.31 -6.19 5.67
N PRO A 218 -22.65 -6.24 5.36
CA PRO A 218 -23.09 -6.84 4.13
C PRO A 218 -22.26 -6.18 3.03
N ALA A 219 -21.66 -7.00 2.17
CA ALA A 219 -21.24 -6.54 0.86
C ALA A 219 -22.52 -6.00 0.23
N THR A 220 -22.83 -4.77 0.51
CA THR A 220 -23.82 -4.00 -0.20
C THR A 220 -23.27 -3.85 -1.60
N SER A 221 -23.39 -4.97 -2.33
CA SER A 221 -23.52 -4.95 -3.75
C SER A 221 -24.37 -3.73 -4.07
N GLY A 222 -23.74 -2.68 -4.60
CA GLY A 222 -24.30 -1.65 -5.47
C GLY A 222 -25.56 -0.88 -5.09
N GLU A 223 -26.34 -1.25 -4.07
CA GLU A 223 -27.65 -0.64 -3.83
C GLU A 223 -27.75 0.28 -2.60
N HIS A 224 -26.96 0.10 -1.56
CA HIS A 224 -26.97 1.00 -0.40
C HIS A 224 -26.02 2.20 -0.48
N THR A 225 -25.00 2.17 -1.33
CA THR A 225 -24.24 3.37 -1.70
C THR A 225 -25.09 4.35 -2.52
N SER A 226 -26.11 3.87 -3.20
CA SER A 226 -26.97 4.73 -4.02
C SER A 226 -27.93 5.62 -3.22
N SER A 227 -28.42 5.21 -2.04
CA SER A 227 -29.32 6.07 -1.24
C SER A 227 -28.56 7.17 -0.50
N GLY A 228 -27.50 6.85 0.20
CA GLY A 228 -26.65 7.85 0.88
C GLY A 228 -25.88 8.75 -0.10
N GLN A 229 -25.47 8.23 -1.26
CA GLN A 229 -24.90 9.05 -2.32
C GLN A 229 -25.98 9.90 -3.01
N ARG A 230 -27.19 9.37 -3.25
CA ARG A 230 -28.31 10.13 -3.78
C ARG A 230 -28.76 11.24 -2.82
N GLU A 231 -28.86 10.95 -1.52
CA GLU A 231 -29.15 11.96 -0.50
C GLU A 231 -28.06 13.04 -0.45
N ARG A 232 -26.79 12.64 -0.50
CA ARG A 232 -25.66 13.57 -0.51
C ARG A 232 -25.58 14.39 -1.82
N VAL A 233 -25.89 13.78 -2.96
CA VAL A 233 -26.02 14.48 -4.26
C VAL A 233 -27.20 15.45 -4.22
N ALA A 234 -28.36 15.03 -3.73
CA ALA A 234 -29.53 15.92 -3.57
C ALA A 234 -29.26 17.10 -2.64
N GLN A 235 -28.50 16.87 -1.54
CA GLN A 235 -28.08 17.92 -0.62
C GLN A 235 -27.08 18.89 -1.28
N LEU A 236 -26.11 18.36 -2.04
CA LEU A 236 -25.17 19.19 -2.81
C LEU A 236 -25.88 20.00 -3.89
N GLU A 237 -26.80 19.40 -4.63
CA GLU A 237 -27.62 20.09 -5.64
C GLU A 237 -28.45 21.21 -5.02
N SER A 238 -29.07 20.98 -3.85
CA SER A 238 -29.79 22.00 -3.08
C SER A 238 -28.88 23.15 -2.66
N THR A 239 -27.68 22.84 -2.17
CA THR A 239 -26.67 23.85 -1.76
C THR A 239 -26.19 24.67 -2.96
N VAL A 240 -25.96 24.01 -4.09
CA VAL A 240 -25.55 24.68 -5.35
C VAL A 240 -26.63 25.63 -5.83
N ARG A 241 -27.94 25.23 -5.80
CA ARG A 241 -29.04 26.09 -6.14
C ARG A 241 -29.12 27.32 -5.23
N ALA A 242 -29.01 27.11 -3.91
CA ALA A 242 -29.05 28.21 -2.95
C ALA A 242 -27.88 29.20 -3.18
N LEU A 243 -26.69 28.73 -3.49
CA LEU A 243 -25.55 29.57 -3.84
C LEU A 243 -25.74 30.32 -5.17
N GLN A 244 -26.35 29.67 -6.15
CA GLN A 244 -26.69 30.30 -7.43
C GLN A 244 -27.72 31.44 -7.25
N ASP A 245 -28.76 31.23 -6.41
CA ASP A 245 -29.75 32.21 -6.09
C ASP A 245 -29.15 33.42 -5.34
N GLN A 246 -28.27 33.18 -4.35
CA GLN A 246 -27.53 34.22 -3.65
C GLN A 246 -26.63 35.03 -4.59
N THR A 247 -25.96 34.32 -5.51
CA THR A 247 -25.08 34.98 -6.48
C THR A 247 -25.88 35.84 -7.45
N ALA A 248 -27.07 35.38 -7.85
CA ALA A 248 -27.99 36.14 -8.72
C ALA A 248 -28.58 37.35 -8.01
N GLU A 249 -28.87 37.25 -6.71
CA GLU A 249 -29.32 38.36 -5.87
C GLU A 249 -28.25 39.42 -5.69
N LEU A 250 -27.03 39.00 -5.29
CA LEU A 250 -25.86 39.89 -5.18
C LEU A 250 -25.55 40.63 -6.50
N ARG A 251 -25.74 39.95 -7.63
CA ARG A 251 -25.51 40.56 -8.94
C ARG A 251 -26.55 41.61 -9.26
N ARG A 252 -27.83 41.35 -8.91
CA ARG A 252 -28.91 42.36 -9.05
C ARG A 252 -28.69 43.58 -8.16
N ASP A 253 -28.27 43.34 -6.90
CA ASP A 253 -27.97 44.42 -5.95
C ASP A 253 -26.78 45.26 -6.40
N PHE A 254 -25.73 44.60 -6.93
CA PHE A 254 -24.59 45.27 -7.51
C PHE A 254 -24.94 46.13 -8.74
N ASP A 255 -25.77 45.59 -9.64
CA ASP A 255 -26.23 46.29 -10.84
C ASP A 255 -27.14 47.47 -10.45
N ALA A 256 -28.01 47.34 -9.42
CA ALA A 256 -28.81 48.42 -8.86
C ALA A 256 -27.95 49.49 -8.22
N PHE A 257 -26.94 49.08 -7.43
CA PHE A 257 -25.97 50.01 -6.85
C PHE A 257 -25.19 50.79 -7.92
N ARG A 258 -24.71 50.08 -8.93
CA ARG A 258 -23.98 50.69 -10.06
C ARG A 258 -24.84 51.70 -10.84
N SER A 259 -26.14 51.46 -10.98
CA SER A 259 -27.06 52.39 -11.65
C SER A 259 -27.36 53.67 -10.87
N GLN A 260 -27.05 53.74 -9.58
CA GLN A 260 -27.18 54.93 -8.76
C GLN A 260 -26.00 55.91 -8.90
N PHE A 261 -24.89 55.47 -9.44
CA PHE A 261 -23.65 56.23 -9.59
C PHE A 261 -23.16 56.43 -11.02
N GLY A 262 -23.91 55.99 -11.97
CA GLY A 262 -23.72 56.19 -13.41
C GLY A 262 -24.94 56.90 -14.00
#